data_70f264ff3b5bf94f9a66f7f47b4717da
#
_entry.id   70f264ff3b5bf94f9a66f7f47b4717da
#
_cell.length_a   1.000
_cell.length_b   1.000
_cell.length_c   1.000
_cell.angle_alpha   90.00
_cell.angle_beta   90.00
_cell.angle_gamma   90.00
#
_symmetry.space_group_name_H-M   'P 1'
#
loop_
_entity.id
_entity.type
_entity.pdbx_description
1 polymer ?
#
loop_
_entity_poly.entity_id
_entity_poly.type
_entity_poly.pdbx_seq_one_letter_code
_entity_poly.pdbx_strand_id
1 'polypeptide(L)'
;LAGDGTTTATVLAQAIVKEGLKNVASGANPMDLKRGIDKAVSCITEELNKQSKQVGNSSEKIQQVASISANNDSTVGNLIAKAFEKVGKEGVITVEEAKGTDTYVDVVEGMQFDRGYLSPYFVTNADKMITELENPYILLFDKKISNLQEILPILEPVSQSGKALLIIAEDVEGQALATLVVNKLRGGLKIAAVKAPGFGDRRKAMLEEIAI
;
A
#
# COMPACT_ATOMS: atom_id res chain seq x y z
N LEU A 1 11.45 -6.32 6.18
CA LEU A 1 10.20 -5.88 6.78
C LEU A 1 10.43 -4.78 7.81
N ALA A 2 11.49 -4.86 8.64
CA ALA A 2 11.93 -3.75 9.47
C ALA A 2 13.00 -2.95 8.71
N GLY A 3 12.96 -1.63 8.78
CA GLY A 3 13.96 -0.76 8.14
C GLY A 3 15.32 -0.72 8.87
N ASP A 4 15.53 -1.60 9.86
CA ASP A 4 16.71 -1.62 10.72
C ASP A 4 17.28 -3.03 10.88
N GLY A 5 18.52 -3.12 11.40
CA GLY A 5 19.18 -4.38 11.73
C GLY A 5 19.95 -5.06 10.60
N THR A 6 20.05 -4.48 9.42
CA THR A 6 20.78 -5.06 8.27
C THR A 6 22.26 -5.26 8.55
N THR A 7 22.92 -4.28 9.18
CA THR A 7 24.33 -4.38 9.58
C THR A 7 24.52 -5.45 10.65
N THR A 8 23.66 -5.50 11.66
CA THR A 8 23.69 -6.52 12.72
C THR A 8 23.53 -7.92 12.13
N ALA A 9 22.58 -8.12 11.22
CA ALA A 9 22.38 -9.39 10.53
C ALA A 9 23.62 -9.82 9.73
N THR A 10 24.29 -8.89 9.05
CA THR A 10 25.52 -9.15 8.29
C THR A 10 26.67 -9.55 9.21
N VAL A 11 26.84 -8.86 10.33
CA VAL A 11 27.90 -9.19 11.32
C VAL A 11 27.64 -10.57 11.95
N LEU A 12 26.40 -10.88 12.31
CA LEU A 12 26.02 -12.19 12.84
C LEU A 12 26.26 -13.30 11.80
N ALA A 13 25.88 -13.10 10.56
CA ALA A 13 26.11 -14.06 9.48
C ALA A 13 27.61 -14.32 9.30
N GLN A 14 28.44 -13.28 9.29
CA GLN A 14 29.90 -13.41 9.21
C GLN A 14 30.46 -14.22 10.39
N ALA A 15 30.03 -13.94 11.62
CA ALA A 15 30.49 -14.64 12.82
C ALA A 15 30.13 -16.13 12.76
N ILE A 16 28.86 -16.45 12.39
CA ILE A 16 28.40 -17.84 12.27
C ILE A 16 29.18 -18.60 11.19
N VAL A 17 29.39 -18.01 10.02
CA VAL A 17 30.18 -18.63 8.95
C VAL A 17 31.60 -18.85 9.36
N LYS A 18 32.25 -17.85 9.97
CA LYS A 18 33.67 -17.93 10.40
C LYS A 18 33.88 -19.03 11.44
N GLU A 19 33.04 -19.12 12.45
CA GLU A 19 33.15 -20.17 13.47
C GLU A 19 32.71 -21.55 12.93
N GLY A 20 31.69 -21.58 12.08
CA GLY A 20 31.28 -22.82 11.42
C GLY A 20 32.38 -23.42 10.56
N LEU A 21 33.04 -22.60 9.73
CA LEU A 21 34.18 -23.08 8.90
C LEU A 21 35.33 -23.62 9.72
N LYS A 22 35.69 -23.02 10.89
CA LYS A 22 36.71 -23.56 11.79
C LYS A 22 36.34 -24.95 12.29
N ASN A 23 35.07 -25.15 12.68
CA ASN A 23 34.62 -26.46 13.16
C ASN A 23 34.64 -27.52 12.04
N VAL A 24 34.23 -27.16 10.83
CA VAL A 24 34.28 -28.07 9.67
C VAL A 24 35.74 -28.42 9.33
N ALA A 25 36.65 -27.43 9.33
CA ALA A 25 38.06 -27.65 9.08
C ALA A 25 38.71 -28.54 10.16
N SER A 26 38.19 -28.55 11.39
CA SER A 26 38.60 -29.42 12.48
C SER A 26 37.98 -30.83 12.43
N GLY A 27 37.20 -31.16 11.38
CA GLY A 27 36.59 -32.48 11.15
C GLY A 27 35.15 -32.64 11.63
N ALA A 28 34.49 -31.57 12.05
CA ALA A 28 33.07 -31.64 12.38
C ALA A 28 32.21 -31.88 11.13
N ASN A 29 31.16 -32.70 11.29
CA ASN A 29 30.23 -32.97 10.21
C ASN A 29 29.38 -31.70 9.89
N PRO A 30 29.44 -31.17 8.65
CA PRO A 30 28.68 -29.96 8.28
C PRO A 30 27.16 -30.10 8.46
N MET A 31 26.61 -31.29 8.26
CA MET A 31 25.16 -31.52 8.43
C MET A 31 24.73 -31.50 9.90
N ASP A 32 25.55 -31.99 10.80
CA ASP A 32 25.27 -31.93 12.23
C ASP A 32 25.42 -30.50 12.74
N LEU A 33 26.42 -29.76 12.24
CA LEU A 33 26.58 -28.34 12.52
C LEU A 33 25.33 -27.54 12.06
N LYS A 34 24.86 -27.81 10.86
CA LYS A 34 23.62 -27.19 10.34
C LYS A 34 22.43 -27.48 11.25
N ARG A 35 22.20 -28.73 11.65
CA ARG A 35 21.10 -29.10 12.57
C ARG A 35 21.21 -28.35 13.91
N GLY A 36 22.44 -28.18 14.41
CA GLY A 36 22.70 -27.40 15.63
C GLY A 36 22.33 -25.93 15.47
N ILE A 37 22.70 -25.32 14.33
CA ILE A 37 22.36 -23.94 13.99
C ILE A 37 20.83 -23.77 13.88
N ASP A 38 20.16 -24.66 13.13
CA ASP A 38 18.71 -24.59 12.95
C ASP A 38 17.97 -24.68 14.30
N LYS A 39 18.41 -25.56 15.21
CA LYS A 39 17.86 -25.67 16.57
C LYS A 39 18.10 -24.41 17.40
N ALA A 40 19.30 -23.84 17.32
CA ALA A 40 19.64 -22.61 18.03
C ALA A 40 18.80 -21.42 17.52
N VAL A 41 18.63 -21.30 16.20
CA VAL A 41 17.80 -20.24 15.59
C VAL A 41 16.34 -20.36 16.06
N SER A 42 15.77 -21.56 16.09
CA SER A 42 14.42 -21.76 16.58
C SER A 42 14.25 -21.29 18.04
N CYS A 43 15.18 -21.71 18.91
CA CYS A 43 15.16 -21.33 20.31
C CYS A 43 15.33 -19.82 20.52
N ILE A 44 16.25 -19.18 19.79
CA ILE A 44 16.47 -17.74 19.85
C ILE A 44 15.25 -16.97 19.37
N THR A 45 14.62 -17.43 18.27
CA THR A 45 13.43 -16.78 17.72
C THR A 45 12.26 -16.84 18.71
N GLU A 46 12.05 -17.99 19.37
CA GLU A 46 11.03 -18.11 20.41
C GLU A 46 11.28 -17.15 21.58
N GLU A 47 12.52 -17.04 22.02
CA GLU A 47 12.88 -16.17 23.14
C GLU A 47 12.76 -14.69 22.77
N LEU A 48 13.16 -14.30 21.56
CA LEU A 48 12.97 -12.94 21.04
C LEU A 48 11.48 -12.56 20.96
N ASN A 49 10.62 -13.51 20.55
CA ASN A 49 9.17 -13.27 20.53
C ASN A 49 8.60 -13.03 21.93
N LYS A 50 9.10 -13.72 22.96
CA LYS A 50 8.70 -13.49 24.35
C LYS A 50 9.15 -12.13 24.88
N GLN A 51 10.32 -11.67 24.46
CA GLN A 51 10.89 -10.38 24.89
C GLN A 51 10.32 -9.21 24.11
N SER A 52 9.70 -9.45 22.97
CA SER A 52 9.14 -8.40 22.12
C SER A 52 8.03 -7.62 22.85
N LYS A 53 8.03 -6.30 22.70
CA LYS A 53 7.02 -5.42 23.28
C LYS A 53 6.14 -4.85 22.18
N GLN A 54 4.84 -5.04 22.31
CA GLN A 54 3.88 -4.48 21.37
C GLN A 54 3.92 -2.94 21.40
N VAL A 55 3.98 -2.33 20.23
CA VAL A 55 3.96 -0.87 20.07
C VAL A 55 2.57 -0.32 20.45
N GLY A 56 1.52 -1.03 20.04
CA GLY A 56 0.14 -0.63 20.34
C GLY A 56 -0.19 0.75 19.75
N ASN A 57 -0.92 1.58 20.50
CA ASN A 57 -1.31 2.95 20.13
C ASN A 57 -0.41 4.00 20.84
N SER A 58 0.74 3.61 21.35
CA SER A 58 1.62 4.55 22.04
C SER A 58 2.34 5.43 21.04
N SER A 59 1.99 6.71 20.99
CA SER A 59 2.65 7.72 20.14
C SER A 59 4.15 7.79 20.39
N GLU A 60 4.59 7.66 21.65
CA GLU A 60 6.00 7.61 22.02
C GLU A 60 6.73 6.41 21.40
N LYS A 61 6.15 5.21 21.48
CA LYS A 61 6.75 4.02 20.88
C LYS A 61 6.78 4.09 19.35
N ILE A 62 5.71 4.62 18.73
CA ILE A 62 5.66 4.87 17.28
C ILE A 62 6.78 5.83 16.88
N GLN A 63 6.95 6.94 17.62
CA GLN A 63 8.03 7.89 17.41
C GLN A 63 9.41 7.23 17.52
N GLN A 64 9.64 6.41 18.54
CA GLN A 64 10.92 5.71 18.76
C GLN A 64 11.23 4.77 17.59
N VAL A 65 10.28 3.95 17.16
CA VAL A 65 10.45 3.03 16.03
C VAL A 65 10.70 3.80 14.74
N ALA A 66 9.93 4.85 14.47
CA ALA A 66 10.10 5.69 13.30
C ALA A 66 11.45 6.41 13.28
N SER A 67 11.91 6.91 14.44
CA SER A 67 13.23 7.55 14.56
C SER A 67 14.35 6.56 14.26
N ILE A 68 14.30 5.33 14.79
CA ILE A 68 15.29 4.29 14.51
C ILE A 68 15.30 3.95 13.01
N SER A 69 14.11 3.77 12.41
CA SER A 69 13.98 3.48 10.97
C SER A 69 14.52 4.62 10.09
N ALA A 70 14.49 5.85 10.58
CA ALA A 70 15.05 7.04 9.94
C ALA A 70 16.51 7.33 10.35
N ASN A 71 17.28 6.30 10.71
CA ASN A 71 18.68 6.42 11.12
C ASN A 71 18.89 7.35 12.33
N ASN A 72 18.04 7.20 13.35
CA ASN A 72 18.02 7.99 14.58
C ASN A 72 17.63 9.49 14.39
N ASP A 73 16.95 9.81 13.30
CA ASP A 73 16.41 11.16 13.11
C ASP A 73 15.09 11.31 13.91
N SER A 74 15.16 12.03 15.01
CA SER A 74 14.01 12.31 15.86
C SER A 74 13.00 13.27 15.22
N THR A 75 13.42 14.09 14.25
CA THR A 75 12.55 15.02 13.53
C THR A 75 11.59 14.24 12.66
N VAL A 76 12.12 13.29 11.89
CA VAL A 76 11.32 12.37 11.07
C VAL A 76 10.43 11.50 11.95
N GLY A 77 10.97 10.96 13.05
CA GLY A 77 10.20 10.17 14.02
C GLY A 77 8.98 10.90 14.56
N ASN A 78 9.15 12.19 14.93
CA ASN A 78 8.06 13.05 15.39
C ASN A 78 7.00 13.30 14.31
N LEU A 79 7.42 13.54 13.07
CA LEU A 79 6.50 13.77 11.95
C LEU A 79 5.65 12.53 11.68
N ILE A 80 6.26 11.35 11.66
CA ILE A 80 5.56 10.07 11.47
C ILE A 80 4.59 9.82 12.64
N ALA A 81 5.00 10.03 13.89
CA ALA A 81 4.11 9.87 15.05
C ALA A 81 2.88 10.80 14.96
N LYS A 82 3.09 12.06 14.59
CA LYS A 82 1.98 13.02 14.37
C LYS A 82 1.05 12.59 13.22
N ALA A 83 1.59 12.02 12.17
CA ALA A 83 0.79 11.48 11.08
C ALA A 83 -0.09 10.32 11.59
N PHE A 84 0.48 9.36 12.34
CA PHE A 84 -0.28 8.26 12.95
C PHE A 84 -1.37 8.72 13.92
N GLU A 85 -1.12 9.77 14.70
CA GLU A 85 -2.14 10.35 15.58
C GLU A 85 -3.37 10.88 14.82
N LYS A 86 -3.15 11.40 13.61
CA LYS A 86 -4.22 11.97 12.78
C LYS A 86 -4.98 10.92 11.97
N VAL A 87 -4.27 9.95 11.37
CA VAL A 87 -4.89 8.96 10.48
C VAL A 87 -5.29 7.66 11.21
N GLY A 88 -4.79 7.45 12.43
CA GLY A 88 -5.04 6.21 13.18
C GLY A 88 -4.26 5.00 12.66
N LYS A 89 -4.54 3.81 13.22
CA LYS A 89 -3.83 2.58 12.88
C LYS A 89 -4.12 2.06 11.47
N GLU A 90 -5.32 2.25 11.01
CA GLU A 90 -5.80 1.79 9.72
C GLU A 90 -5.48 2.80 8.59
N GLY A 91 -4.92 3.97 8.97
CA GLY A 91 -4.55 5.00 8.02
C GLY A 91 -3.29 4.66 7.24
N VAL A 92 -3.27 5.00 5.97
CA VAL A 92 -2.12 4.82 5.08
C VAL A 92 -1.24 6.06 5.17
N ILE A 93 0.06 5.86 5.43
CA ILE A 93 1.06 6.92 5.42
C ILE A 93 1.98 6.69 4.22
N THR A 94 2.00 7.65 3.30
CA THR A 94 2.92 7.67 2.16
C THR A 94 4.01 8.72 2.38
N VAL A 95 5.19 8.46 1.84
CA VAL A 95 6.32 9.40 1.85
C VAL A 95 6.62 9.78 0.42
N GLU A 96 6.55 11.07 0.13
CA GLU A 96 6.76 11.62 -1.20
C GLU A 96 7.82 12.74 -1.15
N GLU A 97 8.48 12.98 -2.27
CA GLU A 97 9.43 14.07 -2.38
C GLU A 97 8.69 15.41 -2.48
N ALA A 98 8.99 16.32 -1.55
CA ALA A 98 8.39 17.65 -1.54
C ALA A 98 8.94 18.52 -2.67
N LYS A 99 8.11 19.39 -3.23
CA LYS A 99 8.54 20.39 -4.23
C LYS A 99 9.35 21.55 -3.62
N GLY A 100 9.36 21.66 -2.30
CA GLY A 100 10.06 22.68 -1.54
C GLY A 100 11.17 22.12 -0.66
N THR A 101 11.79 22.97 0.15
CA THR A 101 12.86 22.61 1.08
C THR A 101 12.37 22.09 2.43
N ASP A 102 11.11 22.35 2.74
CA ASP A 102 10.54 22.03 4.06
C ASP A 102 9.85 20.68 4.06
N THR A 103 10.07 19.94 5.14
CA THR A 103 9.38 18.66 5.39
C THR A 103 8.11 18.94 6.19
N TYR A 104 6.96 18.51 5.67
CA TYR A 104 5.67 18.70 6.33
C TYR A 104 4.80 17.45 6.22
N VAL A 105 3.77 17.40 7.06
CA VAL A 105 2.74 16.35 7.04
C VAL A 105 1.46 16.96 6.49
N ASP A 106 0.99 16.43 5.37
CA ASP A 106 -0.33 16.73 4.84
C ASP A 106 -1.27 15.57 5.15
N VAL A 107 -2.48 15.87 5.56
CA VAL A 107 -3.49 14.86 5.94
C VAL A 107 -4.71 15.08 5.08
N VAL A 108 -5.01 14.09 4.26
CA VAL A 108 -6.23 14.03 3.45
C VAL A 108 -7.20 13.03 4.04
N GLU A 109 -8.46 13.38 4.08
CA GLU A 109 -9.52 12.42 4.40
C GLU A 109 -9.80 11.57 3.18
N GLY A 110 -9.54 10.27 3.27
CA GLY A 110 -9.65 9.35 2.17
C GLY A 110 -8.29 8.83 1.68
N MET A 111 -8.26 8.31 0.47
CA MET A 111 -7.06 7.74 -0.14
C MET A 111 -6.64 8.53 -1.37
N GLN A 112 -5.37 8.91 -1.45
CA GLN A 112 -4.79 9.51 -2.65
C GLN A 112 -3.90 8.49 -3.35
N PHE A 113 -4.01 8.36 -4.66
CA PHE A 113 -3.15 7.52 -5.49
C PHE A 113 -2.81 8.20 -6.82
N ASP A 114 -1.74 7.76 -7.45
CA ASP A 114 -1.07 8.41 -8.57
C ASP A 114 -1.72 8.20 -9.94
N ARG A 115 -2.88 7.54 -10.00
CA ARG A 115 -3.57 7.24 -11.25
C ARG A 115 -4.81 8.11 -11.43
N GLY A 116 -4.86 8.81 -12.54
CA GLY A 116 -6.01 9.63 -12.93
C GLY A 116 -7.06 8.87 -13.75
N TYR A 117 -8.01 9.62 -14.29
CA TYR A 117 -9.07 9.09 -15.13
C TYR A 117 -8.52 8.47 -16.44
N LEU A 118 -9.16 7.40 -16.89
CA LEU A 118 -8.74 6.64 -18.06
C LEU A 118 -9.03 7.32 -19.40
N SER A 119 -9.91 8.33 -19.41
CA SER A 119 -10.25 9.07 -20.61
C SER A 119 -10.50 10.55 -20.29
N PRO A 120 -10.00 11.48 -21.11
CA PRO A 120 -10.29 12.91 -20.96
C PRO A 120 -11.78 13.25 -21.02
N TYR A 121 -12.55 12.39 -21.64
CA TYR A 121 -14.02 12.55 -21.72
C TYR A 121 -14.74 12.34 -20.38
N PHE A 122 -14.06 11.83 -19.35
CA PHE A 122 -14.61 11.74 -17.99
C PHE A 122 -14.55 13.06 -17.22
N VAL A 123 -13.87 14.06 -17.75
CA VAL A 123 -13.79 15.40 -17.15
C VAL A 123 -15.16 16.00 -16.92
N THR A 124 -15.39 16.53 -15.72
CA THR A 124 -16.62 17.25 -15.34
C THR A 124 -16.43 18.77 -15.40
N ASN A 125 -15.20 19.24 -15.19
CA ASN A 125 -14.80 20.65 -15.31
C ASN A 125 -13.68 20.78 -16.33
N ALA A 126 -14.02 21.25 -17.53
CA ALA A 126 -13.10 21.35 -18.65
C ALA A 126 -11.99 22.38 -18.43
N ASP A 127 -12.28 23.50 -17.72
CA ASP A 127 -11.31 24.57 -17.50
C ASP A 127 -10.16 24.12 -16.58
N LYS A 128 -10.50 23.31 -15.59
CA LYS A 128 -9.52 22.78 -14.63
C LYS A 128 -9.01 21.38 -15.00
N MET A 129 -9.60 20.74 -16.01
CA MET A 129 -9.32 19.35 -16.42
C MET A 129 -9.44 18.36 -15.25
N ILE A 130 -10.48 18.53 -14.40
CA ILE A 130 -10.74 17.67 -13.25
C ILE A 130 -12.08 16.94 -13.39
N THR A 131 -12.17 15.82 -12.68
CA THR A 131 -13.40 15.03 -12.54
C THR A 131 -13.80 15.05 -11.07
N GLU A 132 -14.94 15.66 -10.77
CA GLU A 132 -15.55 15.68 -9.44
C GLU A 132 -16.85 14.87 -9.48
N LEU A 133 -17.02 13.97 -8.55
CA LEU A 133 -18.22 13.17 -8.38
C LEU A 133 -18.67 13.29 -6.93
N GLU A 134 -19.89 13.80 -6.73
CA GLU A 134 -20.48 13.95 -5.39
C GLU A 134 -21.20 12.66 -4.98
N ASN A 135 -20.83 12.11 -3.82
CA ASN A 135 -21.41 10.89 -3.24
C ASN A 135 -21.59 9.74 -4.26
N PRO A 136 -20.54 9.39 -5.02
CA PRO A 136 -20.64 8.36 -6.04
C PRO A 136 -20.77 6.96 -5.41
N TYR A 137 -21.41 6.05 -6.15
CA TYR A 137 -21.15 4.64 -5.94
C TYR A 137 -19.73 4.32 -6.40
N ILE A 138 -19.04 3.43 -5.71
CA ILE A 138 -17.69 2.98 -6.07
C ILE A 138 -17.76 1.51 -6.46
N LEU A 139 -17.33 1.20 -7.67
CA LEU A 139 -17.16 -0.17 -8.15
C LEU A 139 -15.67 -0.50 -8.13
N LEU A 140 -15.29 -1.43 -7.28
CA LEU A 140 -13.95 -1.99 -7.21
C LEU A 140 -13.90 -3.29 -8.00
N PHE A 141 -12.95 -3.40 -8.93
CA PHE A 141 -12.80 -4.57 -9.77
C PHE A 141 -11.32 -4.94 -9.94
N ASP A 142 -10.97 -6.14 -9.56
CA ASP A 142 -9.57 -6.60 -9.51
C ASP A 142 -8.98 -7.04 -10.87
N LYS A 143 -9.82 -7.00 -11.93
CA LYS A 143 -9.46 -7.41 -13.29
C LYS A 143 -9.65 -6.28 -14.29
N LYS A 144 -9.29 -6.55 -15.55
CA LYS A 144 -9.57 -5.67 -16.67
C LYS A 144 -11.05 -5.79 -17.10
N ILE A 145 -11.64 -4.66 -17.43
CA ILE A 145 -13.00 -4.58 -17.97
C ILE A 145 -12.87 -4.29 -19.46
N SER A 146 -12.99 -5.31 -20.29
CA SER A 146 -12.99 -5.19 -21.76
C SER A 146 -14.40 -5.29 -22.34
N ASN A 147 -15.32 -5.97 -21.61
CA ASN A 147 -16.71 -6.17 -21.98
C ASN A 147 -17.65 -5.62 -20.91
N LEU A 148 -18.60 -4.79 -21.33
CA LEU A 148 -19.60 -4.21 -20.41
C LEU A 148 -20.60 -5.21 -19.86
N GLN A 149 -20.77 -6.36 -20.47
CA GLN A 149 -21.73 -7.37 -20.00
C GLN A 149 -21.44 -7.82 -18.57
N GLU A 150 -20.16 -7.80 -18.14
CA GLU A 150 -19.77 -8.18 -16.79
C GLU A 150 -20.25 -7.19 -15.72
N ILE A 151 -20.35 -5.91 -16.06
CA ILE A 151 -20.74 -4.84 -15.13
C ILE A 151 -22.14 -4.27 -15.42
N LEU A 152 -22.80 -4.76 -16.46
CA LEU A 152 -24.15 -4.31 -16.84
C LEU A 152 -25.18 -4.41 -15.70
N PRO A 153 -25.21 -5.51 -14.91
CA PRO A 153 -26.11 -5.63 -13.77
C PRO A 153 -25.93 -4.54 -12.70
N ILE A 154 -24.75 -3.90 -12.66
CA ILE A 154 -24.44 -2.79 -11.75
C ILE A 154 -24.79 -1.45 -12.41
N LEU A 155 -24.50 -1.31 -13.72
CA LEU A 155 -24.73 -0.06 -14.44
C LEU A 155 -26.21 0.30 -14.54
N GLU A 156 -27.08 -0.68 -14.73
CA GLU A 156 -28.53 -0.45 -14.87
C GLU A 156 -29.15 0.17 -13.61
N PRO A 157 -28.98 -0.41 -12.39
CA PRO A 157 -29.48 0.20 -11.16
C PRO A 157 -28.86 1.58 -10.87
N VAL A 158 -27.57 1.76 -11.16
CA VAL A 158 -26.89 3.03 -10.96
C VAL A 158 -27.48 4.11 -11.88
N SER A 159 -27.70 3.79 -13.16
CA SER A 159 -28.34 4.69 -14.11
C SER A 159 -29.73 5.10 -13.65
N GLN A 160 -30.54 4.15 -13.15
CA GLN A 160 -31.89 4.41 -12.64
C GLN A 160 -31.87 5.27 -11.37
N SER A 161 -30.86 5.14 -10.52
CA SER A 161 -30.74 5.92 -9.30
C SER A 161 -30.34 7.39 -9.54
N GLY A 162 -29.82 7.71 -10.73
CA GLY A 162 -29.29 9.03 -11.07
C GLY A 162 -28.01 9.45 -10.33
N LYS A 163 -27.47 8.57 -9.50
CA LYS A 163 -26.19 8.79 -8.79
C LYS A 163 -25.00 8.60 -9.70
N ALA A 164 -23.89 9.22 -9.31
CA ALA A 164 -22.62 9.03 -10.00
C ALA A 164 -22.00 7.67 -9.67
N LEU A 165 -21.19 7.14 -10.58
CA LEU A 165 -20.42 5.91 -10.40
C LEU A 165 -18.93 6.18 -10.68
N LEU A 166 -18.09 5.80 -9.73
CA LEU A 166 -16.65 5.72 -9.93
C LEU A 166 -16.24 4.24 -10.08
N ILE A 167 -15.64 3.90 -11.20
CA ILE A 167 -15.07 2.58 -11.43
C ILE A 167 -13.57 2.63 -11.15
N ILE A 168 -13.09 1.78 -10.24
CA ILE A 168 -11.68 1.58 -9.95
C ILE A 168 -11.34 0.14 -10.34
N ALA A 169 -10.69 -0.04 -11.48
CA ALA A 169 -10.39 -1.36 -12.03
C ALA A 169 -8.91 -1.49 -12.41
N GLU A 170 -8.45 -2.73 -12.62
CA GLU A 170 -7.10 -2.92 -13.15
C GLU A 170 -6.89 -2.12 -14.44
N ASP A 171 -7.85 -2.21 -15.34
CA ASP A 171 -7.96 -1.37 -16.54
C ASP A 171 -9.40 -1.38 -17.06
N VAL A 172 -9.78 -0.34 -17.82
CA VAL A 172 -11.01 -0.36 -18.61
C VAL A 172 -10.63 0.00 -20.03
N GLU A 173 -10.82 -0.93 -20.94
CA GLU A 173 -10.28 -0.80 -22.30
C GLU A 173 -11.30 -1.18 -23.39
N GLY A 174 -10.95 -0.87 -24.64
CA GLY A 174 -11.69 -1.32 -25.81
C GLY A 174 -13.13 -0.83 -25.85
N GLN A 175 -14.04 -1.75 -26.14
CA GLN A 175 -15.47 -1.45 -26.32
C GLN A 175 -16.13 -1.00 -25.01
N ALA A 176 -15.66 -1.51 -23.86
CA ALA A 176 -16.17 -1.11 -22.56
C ALA A 176 -15.94 0.39 -22.31
N LEU A 177 -14.70 0.84 -22.46
CA LEU A 177 -14.34 2.25 -22.28
C LEU A 177 -15.13 3.16 -23.24
N ALA A 178 -15.18 2.80 -24.53
CA ALA A 178 -15.90 3.57 -25.55
C ALA A 178 -17.38 3.72 -25.20
N THR A 179 -18.01 2.65 -24.76
CA THR A 179 -19.45 2.68 -24.41
C THR A 179 -19.72 3.50 -23.15
N LEU A 180 -18.86 3.42 -22.13
CA LEU A 180 -18.96 4.26 -20.93
C LEU A 180 -18.84 5.75 -21.27
N VAL A 181 -17.88 6.10 -22.11
CA VAL A 181 -17.68 7.48 -22.60
C VAL A 181 -18.90 7.97 -23.38
N VAL A 182 -19.42 7.17 -24.32
CA VAL A 182 -20.61 7.56 -25.11
C VAL A 182 -21.82 7.78 -24.22
N ASN A 183 -22.07 6.89 -23.26
CA ASN A 183 -23.21 7.05 -22.33
C ASN A 183 -23.05 8.27 -21.42
N LYS A 184 -21.83 8.58 -20.98
CA LYS A 184 -21.58 9.83 -20.24
C LYS A 184 -21.84 11.05 -21.10
N LEU A 185 -21.33 11.09 -22.32
CA LEU A 185 -21.52 12.24 -23.23
C LEU A 185 -23.00 12.47 -23.60
N ARG A 186 -23.78 11.39 -23.68
CA ARG A 186 -25.23 11.45 -23.89
C ARG A 186 -26.03 11.85 -22.64
N GLY A 187 -25.35 12.01 -21.50
CA GLY A 187 -26.00 12.34 -20.22
C GLY A 187 -26.74 11.19 -19.56
N GLY A 188 -26.62 9.96 -20.07
CA GLY A 188 -27.27 8.77 -19.51
C GLY A 188 -26.62 8.23 -18.24
N LEU A 189 -25.34 8.51 -18.04
CA LEU A 189 -24.56 8.07 -16.87
C LEU A 189 -23.63 9.18 -16.37
N LYS A 190 -23.64 9.42 -15.08
CA LYS A 190 -22.61 10.21 -14.38
C LYS A 190 -21.49 9.26 -13.95
N ILE A 191 -20.49 9.10 -14.78
CA ILE A 191 -19.48 8.05 -14.56
C ILE A 191 -18.07 8.56 -14.81
N ALA A 192 -17.13 8.01 -14.04
CA ALA A 192 -15.70 8.10 -14.30
C ALA A 192 -15.05 6.73 -14.04
N ALA A 193 -13.97 6.45 -14.74
CA ALA A 193 -13.18 5.26 -14.54
C ALA A 193 -11.71 5.64 -14.35
N VAL A 194 -11.10 5.05 -13.34
CA VAL A 194 -9.68 5.23 -12.99
C VAL A 194 -9.01 3.86 -12.90
N LYS A 195 -7.70 3.86 -13.11
CA LYS A 195 -6.89 2.66 -12.96
C LYS A 195 -6.58 2.42 -11.49
N ALA A 196 -6.77 1.18 -11.04
CA ALA A 196 -6.44 0.79 -9.67
C ALA A 196 -4.95 1.00 -9.37
N PRO A 197 -4.61 1.49 -8.16
CA PRO A 197 -3.23 1.69 -7.75
C PRO A 197 -2.50 0.37 -7.57
N GLY A 198 -1.17 0.40 -7.74
CA GLY A 198 -0.31 -0.77 -7.56
C GLY A 198 -0.34 -1.78 -8.70
N PHE A 199 0.39 -2.89 -8.51
CA PHE A 199 0.53 -3.98 -9.48
C PHE A 199 0.46 -5.33 -8.78
N GLY A 200 -0.03 -6.38 -9.48
CA GLY A 200 -0.10 -7.74 -8.96
C GLY A 200 -0.83 -7.83 -7.61
N ASP A 201 -0.28 -8.58 -6.66
CA ASP A 201 -0.87 -8.80 -5.34
C ASP A 201 -1.03 -7.51 -4.53
N ARG A 202 -0.13 -6.54 -4.72
CA ARG A 202 -0.24 -5.23 -4.05
C ARG A 202 -1.48 -4.46 -4.51
N ARG A 203 -1.87 -4.57 -5.80
CA ARG A 203 -3.10 -3.95 -6.30
C ARG A 203 -4.33 -4.50 -5.60
N LYS A 204 -4.38 -5.83 -5.43
CA LYS A 204 -5.49 -6.48 -4.76
C LYS A 204 -5.62 -6.01 -3.31
N ALA A 205 -4.50 -5.97 -2.58
CA ALA A 205 -4.46 -5.45 -1.22
C ALA A 205 -4.95 -3.99 -1.14
N MET A 206 -4.52 -3.12 -2.07
CA MET A 206 -4.97 -1.73 -2.11
C MET A 206 -6.46 -1.59 -2.46
N LEU A 207 -7.01 -2.44 -3.32
CA LEU A 207 -8.44 -2.47 -3.58
C LEU A 207 -9.25 -2.94 -2.36
N GLU A 208 -8.72 -3.89 -1.59
CA GLU A 208 -9.30 -4.31 -0.32
C GLU A 208 -9.29 -3.17 0.72
N GLU A 209 -8.20 -2.39 0.79
CA GLU A 209 -8.12 -1.19 1.65
C GLU A 209 -9.13 -0.11 1.26
N ILE A 210 -9.39 0.09 -0.03
CA ILE A 210 -10.40 1.04 -0.51
C ILE A 210 -11.83 0.55 -0.20
N ALA A 211 -12.02 -0.76 -0.06
CA ALA A 211 -13.33 -1.37 0.18
C ALA A 211 -13.82 -1.24 1.63
N ILE A 212 -12.92 -0.91 2.56
CA ILE A 212 -13.21 -0.73 4.00
C ILE A 212 -13.76 0.67 4.23
#